data_ea06ae4271432f787bfb42ca0238ce21
#
_entry.id   ea06ae4271432f787bfb42ca0238ce21
#
_cell.length_a   1.000
_cell.length_b   1.000
_cell.length_c   1.000
_cell.angle_alpha   90.00
_cell.angle_beta   90.00
_cell.angle_gamma   90.00
#
_symmetry.space_group_name_H-M   'P 1'
#
loop_
_entity.id
_entity.type
_entity.pdbx_description
1 polymer ?
#
loop_
_entity_poly.entity_id
_entity_poly.type
_entity_poly.pdbx_seq_one_letter_code
_entity_poly.pdbx_strand_id
1 'polypeptide(L)' 'MYLGFMYEEGIGVAQDYQRAYMWSDIAASKHGDDAILRAINQRDRIAKHLTAAQRVLAQEMARQCEARNFKNCD' A
#
# COMPACT_ATOMS: atom_id res chain seq x y z
N MET A 1 -5.63 -12.52 3.88
CA MET A 1 -4.65 -11.77 3.07
C MET A 1 -5.04 -10.31 3.07
N TYR A 2 -4.11 -9.41 3.21
CA TYR A 2 -4.45 -8.00 3.20
C TYR A 2 -4.38 -7.41 1.78
N LEU A 3 -5.02 -6.26 1.60
CA LEU A 3 -5.24 -5.67 0.28
C LEU A 3 -3.93 -5.31 -0.46
N GLY A 4 -2.90 -4.89 0.26
CA GLY A 4 -1.62 -4.57 -0.37
C GLY A 4 -1.04 -5.75 -1.14
N PHE A 5 -1.07 -6.93 -0.53
CA PHE A 5 -0.59 -8.15 -1.18
C PHE A 5 -1.50 -8.55 -2.34
N MET A 6 -2.80 -8.41 -2.17
CA MET A 6 -3.75 -8.76 -3.23
C MET A 6 -3.55 -7.91 -4.46
N TYR A 7 -3.34 -6.61 -4.31
CA TYR A 7 -3.09 -5.72 -5.43
C TYR A 7 -1.71 -5.97 -6.07
N GLU A 8 -0.72 -6.30 -5.26
CA GLU A 8 0.61 -6.62 -5.79
C GLU A 8 0.56 -7.85 -6.70
N GLU A 9 -0.14 -8.90 -6.27
CA GLU A 9 -0.18 -10.18 -6.95
C GLU A 9 -1.36 -10.33 -7.90
N GLY A 10 -2.32 -9.42 -7.87
CA GLY A 10 -3.53 -9.52 -8.69
C GLY A 10 -4.45 -10.64 -8.25
N ILE A 11 -4.56 -10.90 -6.95
CA ILE A 11 -5.40 -11.97 -6.41
C ILE A 11 -6.77 -11.43 -6.07
N GLY A 12 -7.77 -11.81 -6.86
CA GLY A 12 -9.16 -11.38 -6.65
C GLY A 12 -9.42 -9.94 -7.07
N VAL A 13 -8.39 -9.19 -7.48
CA VAL A 13 -8.48 -7.82 -7.99
C VAL A 13 -7.45 -7.66 -9.10
N ALA A 14 -7.63 -6.66 -9.95
CA ALA A 14 -6.63 -6.34 -10.97
C ALA A 14 -5.32 -5.90 -10.30
N GLN A 15 -4.20 -6.39 -10.80
CA GLN A 15 -2.89 -6.01 -10.28
C GLN A 15 -2.70 -4.49 -10.37
N ASP A 16 -2.27 -3.87 -9.26
CA ASP A 16 -2.11 -2.42 -9.19
C ASP A 16 -1.03 -2.10 -8.15
N TYR A 17 0.17 -1.81 -8.64
CA TYR A 17 1.29 -1.50 -7.74
C TYR A 17 1.08 -0.21 -6.95
N GLN A 18 0.38 0.76 -7.50
CA GLN A 18 0.13 2.02 -6.80
C GLN A 18 -0.78 1.81 -5.59
N ARG A 19 -1.86 1.05 -5.75
CA ARG A 19 -2.72 0.67 -4.63
C ARG A 19 -2.03 -0.27 -3.67
N ALA A 20 -1.24 -1.20 -4.19
CA ALA A 20 -0.43 -2.08 -3.35
C ALA A 20 0.51 -1.28 -2.45
N TYR A 21 1.16 -0.27 -2.99
CA TYR A 21 2.02 0.62 -2.22
C TYR A 21 1.21 1.38 -1.16
N MET A 22 0.06 1.93 -1.54
CA MET A 22 -0.83 2.64 -0.62
C MET A 22 -1.20 1.77 0.58
N TRP A 23 -1.65 0.54 0.34
CA TRP A 23 -2.05 -0.36 1.42
C TRP A 23 -0.88 -0.82 2.26
N SER A 24 0.29 -1.03 1.65
CA SER A 24 1.51 -1.37 2.38
C SER A 24 1.97 -0.23 3.27
N ASP A 25 1.86 1.00 2.79
CA ASP A 25 2.21 2.19 3.56
C ASP A 25 1.28 2.36 4.77
N ILE A 26 -0.02 2.15 4.57
CA ILE A 26 -0.99 2.16 5.65
C ILE A 26 -0.67 1.06 6.69
N ALA A 27 -0.38 -0.14 6.22
CA ALA A 27 -0.04 -1.26 7.10
C ALA A 27 1.22 -0.95 7.92
N ALA A 28 2.23 -0.33 7.31
CA ALA A 28 3.47 0.03 7.98
C ALA A 28 3.22 1.03 9.13
N SER A 29 2.19 1.85 9.02
CA SER A 29 1.87 2.86 10.04
C SER A 29 0.94 2.35 11.14
N LYS A 30 0.32 1.16 10.97
CA LYS A 30 -0.76 0.71 11.84
C LYS A 30 -0.46 -0.53 12.67
N HIS A 31 0.51 -1.34 12.27
CA HIS A 31 0.75 -2.64 12.88
C HIS A 31 1.95 -2.62 13.83
N GLY A 32 2.08 -3.64 14.68
CA GLY A 32 3.20 -3.79 15.60
C GLY A 32 4.46 -4.33 14.92
N ASP A 33 5.51 -4.51 15.70
CA ASP A 33 6.91 -4.59 15.25
C ASP A 33 7.18 -5.48 14.03
N ASP A 34 6.84 -6.76 14.08
CA ASP A 34 7.15 -7.67 12.97
C ASP A 34 6.31 -7.38 11.73
N ALA A 35 5.06 -7.00 11.94
CA ALA A 35 4.17 -6.66 10.83
C ALA A 35 4.61 -5.36 10.16
N ILE A 36 5.14 -4.39 10.91
CA ILE A 36 5.69 -3.16 10.35
C ILE A 36 6.87 -3.47 9.43
N LEU A 37 7.80 -4.32 9.87
CA LEU A 37 8.96 -4.70 9.06
C LEU A 37 8.54 -5.36 7.74
N ARG A 38 7.57 -6.27 7.80
CA ARG A 38 7.06 -6.93 6.59
C ARG A 38 6.41 -5.94 5.64
N ALA A 39 5.63 -5.00 6.18
CA ALA A 39 4.97 -3.98 5.38
C ALA A 39 5.97 -3.03 4.73
N ILE A 40 7.00 -2.63 5.46
CA ILE A 40 8.07 -1.77 4.93
C ILE A 40 8.82 -2.50 3.82
N ASN A 41 9.19 -3.76 4.03
CA ASN A 41 9.88 -4.54 3.02
C ASN A 41 9.04 -4.72 1.76
N GLN A 42 7.75 -4.98 1.93
CA GLN A 42 6.82 -5.12 0.81
C GLN A 42 6.68 -3.79 0.07
N ARG A 43 6.52 -2.69 0.81
CA ARG A 43 6.42 -1.35 0.23
C ARG A 43 7.67 -1.03 -0.60
N ASP A 44 8.85 -1.30 -0.07
CA ASP A 44 10.11 -1.03 -0.76
C ASP A 44 10.24 -1.87 -2.03
N ARG A 45 9.81 -3.13 -1.99
CA ARG A 45 9.79 -4.00 -3.16
C ARG A 45 8.84 -3.46 -4.23
N ILE A 46 7.66 -3.05 -3.83
CA ILE A 46 6.65 -2.50 -4.74
C ILE A 46 7.15 -1.18 -5.34
N ALA A 47 7.83 -0.37 -4.57
CA ALA A 47 8.35 0.92 -5.01
C ALA A 47 9.26 0.82 -6.23
N LYS A 48 9.91 -0.32 -6.43
CA LYS A 48 10.77 -0.56 -7.59
C LYS A 48 9.98 -0.62 -8.90
N HIS A 49 8.69 -0.87 -8.82
CA HIS A 49 7.79 -0.91 -9.97
C HIS A 49 7.09 0.41 -10.23
N LEU A 50 7.37 1.43 -9.42
CA LEU A 50 6.71 2.73 -9.51
C LEU A 50 7.73 3.83 -9.83
N THR A 51 7.28 4.82 -10.61
CA THR A 51 8.03 6.06 -10.76
C THR A 51 7.97 6.88 -9.46
N ALA A 52 8.84 7.88 -9.34
CA ALA A 52 8.79 8.78 -8.18
C ALA A 52 7.44 9.47 -8.07
N ALA A 53 6.86 9.91 -9.18
CA ALA A 53 5.54 10.54 -9.19
C ALA A 53 4.44 9.58 -8.73
N GLN A 54 4.50 8.33 -9.17
CA GLN A 54 3.53 7.32 -8.77
C GLN A 54 3.62 7.02 -7.27
N ARG A 55 4.84 6.99 -6.73
CA ARG A 55 5.04 6.78 -5.29
C ARG A 55 4.45 7.94 -4.47
N VAL A 56 4.67 9.17 -4.91
CA VAL A 56 4.12 10.34 -4.23
C VAL A 56 2.59 10.30 -4.25
N LEU A 57 2.00 9.94 -5.39
CA LEU A 57 0.54 9.79 -5.49
C LEU A 57 0.02 8.70 -4.58
N ALA A 58 0.72 7.57 -4.48
CA ALA A 58 0.32 6.48 -3.59
C ALA A 58 0.37 6.90 -2.12
N GLN A 59 1.38 7.67 -1.74
CA GLN A 59 1.48 8.21 -0.38
C GLN A 59 0.33 9.17 -0.08
N GLU A 60 -0.02 10.02 -1.04
CA GLU A 60 -1.16 10.92 -0.90
C GLU A 60 -2.46 10.15 -0.78
N MET A 61 -2.64 9.09 -1.58
CA MET A 61 -3.80 8.21 -1.47
C MET A 61 -3.90 7.59 -0.07
N ALA A 62 -2.77 7.18 0.51
CA ALA A 62 -2.74 6.63 1.85
C ALA A 62 -3.20 7.66 2.89
N ARG A 63 -2.73 8.89 2.79
CA ARG A 63 -3.15 9.95 3.71
C ARG A 63 -4.63 10.26 3.59
N GLN A 64 -5.15 10.33 2.38
CA GLN A 64 -6.57 10.57 2.15
C GLN A 64 -7.42 9.42 2.67
N CYS A 65 -6.95 8.19 2.50
CA CYS A 65 -7.63 7.02 3.02
C CYS A 65 -7.74 7.08 4.54
N GLU A 66 -6.65 7.41 5.22
CA GLU A 66 -6.63 7.55 6.67
C GLU A 66 -7.57 8.66 7.14
N ALA A 67 -7.59 9.79 6.43
CA ALA A 67 -8.47 10.91 6.75
C ALA A 67 -9.95 10.55 6.63
N ARG A 68 -10.28 9.58 5.79
CA ARG A 68 -11.65 9.08 5.61
C ARG A 68 -11.98 7.89 6.49
N ASN A 69 -11.14 7.58 7.46
CA ASN A 69 -11.27 6.39 8.31
C ASN A 69 -11.31 5.10 7.48
N PHE A 70 -10.47 5.04 6.45
CA PHE A 70 -10.33 3.86 5.56
C PHE A 70 -11.58 3.54 4.75
N LYS A 71 -12.40 4.56 4.47
CA LYS A 71 -13.60 4.42 3.63
C LYS A 71 -13.32 4.93 2.24
N ASN A 72 -13.86 4.21 1.24
CA ASN A 72 -13.76 4.60 -0.17
C ASN A 72 -12.32 4.77 -0.65
N CYS A 73 -11.43 3.89 -0.19
CA CYS A 73 -10.02 3.94 -0.54
C CYS A 73 -9.68 3.17 -1.83
N ASP A 74 -10.56 2.30 -2.27
CA ASP A 74 -10.36 1.49 -3.49
C ASP A 74 -10.96 2.15 -4.71
#